data_d8268b51ccd6884fdccf8f1175110ed2
#
_entry.id   d8268b51ccd6884fdccf8f1175110ed2
#
_cell.length_a   1.000
_cell.length_b   1.000
_cell.length_c   1.000
_cell.angle_alpha   90.00
_cell.angle_beta   90.00
_cell.angle_gamma   90.00
#
_symmetry.space_group_name_H-M   'P 1'
#
loop_
_entity.id
_entity.type
_entity.pdbx_description
1 polymer ?
#
loop_
_entity_poly.entity_id
_entity_poly.type
_entity_poly.pdbx_seq_one_letter_code
_entity_poly.pdbx_strand_id
1 'polypeptide(L)'
;MMIRAEELNAAPDSQKLDLLYDLLKNDKTNLVVMKQFLQLIINSGLKRTDPRLAFLFTKLDEHAHMKAASEQSLHDDSTIDGLLLSKEDFIDCIHESCEIVFQALEGEFIIPEFQPFVAKIKNIFDDCKLVTSGKVADYIPQLARMNPNYWGVSVCTVDGQRFSIGDTKIPFCLQSSSKPLNYALAQNDLTAEEVHAHVGQEPSGRSFNELSLDYNKKPHNPMINAGAIATVSLLKTSWKMADRFDYVSNEYKRMAGGEFVGFSNSTFLSERDTADRNFALGYYMQENKVFPDNAKLQETLDLYFQLCSVEVNCESGSVIAATLASGGICPTTGEQVLSSEAVRNTLSLMHSCGMYDYSGQFAFKVGLPAKSGVSGIILLVVPNVMGICIWSPPLDELGNSVKGIRFCEDLVKVFSFHNYDCLRNTNKKYDPRRREVQHQSNQVVALLFSAANGDVSAIRRFYLQGMDVSQSDYDGRTALHLAAAEGHVEVAKFLLEKCRVNPTPKDRWNFTPLDDAVSSSTLFKLYFFFIFFFLLKIKFKRNNVVDFLKQFGTPSTPVRKEKIPSSPTEKIPWSPTPLMESKIKKFAPTTPVPVAAPESE
;
A
#
# COMPACT_ATOMS: atom_id res chain seq x y z
N MET A 1 -31.07 -9.25 5.65
CA MET A 1 -30.74 -10.61 6.11
C MET A 1 -29.23 -10.74 5.95
N MET A 2 -28.44 -10.44 6.98
CA MET A 2 -26.98 -10.65 6.94
C MET A 2 -26.74 -12.15 7.14
N ILE A 3 -26.43 -12.84 6.05
CA ILE A 3 -25.85 -14.19 6.12
C ILE A 3 -24.44 -13.98 6.66
N ARG A 4 -24.07 -14.71 7.72
CA ARG A 4 -22.74 -14.58 8.33
C ARG A 4 -21.69 -15.02 7.29
N ALA A 5 -20.66 -14.24 7.11
CA ALA A 5 -19.53 -14.56 6.20
C ALA A 5 -18.95 -15.98 6.46
N GLU A 6 -19.03 -16.46 7.71
CA GLU A 6 -18.63 -17.81 8.11
C GLU A 6 -19.48 -18.92 7.48
N GLU A 7 -20.77 -18.68 7.18
CA GLU A 7 -21.67 -19.65 6.54
C GLU A 7 -21.45 -19.71 5.03
N LEU A 8 -21.08 -18.57 4.41
CA LEU A 8 -20.73 -18.52 2.99
C LEU A 8 -19.41 -19.26 2.70
N ASN A 9 -18.39 -19.07 3.53
CA ASN A 9 -17.07 -19.69 3.32
C ASN A 9 -17.08 -21.22 3.44
N ALA A 10 -18.04 -21.79 4.17
CA ALA A 10 -18.20 -23.25 4.35
C ALA A 10 -19.14 -23.90 3.32
N ALA A 11 -19.83 -23.13 2.49
CA ALA A 11 -20.82 -23.65 1.54
C ALA A 11 -20.14 -24.15 0.25
N PRO A 12 -20.69 -25.19 -0.42
CA PRO A 12 -20.25 -25.59 -1.76
C PRO A 12 -20.45 -24.45 -2.77
N ASP A 13 -19.60 -24.38 -3.79
CA ASP A 13 -19.60 -23.28 -4.78
C ASP A 13 -20.96 -23.08 -5.48
N SER A 14 -21.71 -24.16 -5.75
CA SER A 14 -23.06 -24.09 -6.28
C SER A 14 -24.03 -23.33 -5.37
N GLN A 15 -23.92 -23.52 -4.05
CA GLN A 15 -24.77 -22.84 -3.08
C GLN A 15 -24.37 -21.36 -2.91
N LYS A 16 -23.06 -21.06 -3.05
CA LYS A 16 -22.56 -19.67 -3.06
C LYS A 16 -23.11 -18.90 -4.25
N LEU A 17 -23.08 -19.49 -5.45
CA LEU A 17 -23.60 -18.87 -6.68
C LEU A 17 -25.12 -18.61 -6.61
N ASP A 18 -25.87 -19.53 -6.02
CA ASP A 18 -27.31 -19.35 -5.77
C ASP A 18 -27.58 -18.15 -4.85
N LEU A 19 -26.83 -18.04 -3.76
CA LEU A 19 -26.92 -16.91 -2.83
C LEU A 19 -26.54 -15.59 -3.49
N LEU A 20 -25.50 -15.59 -4.31
CA LEU A 20 -25.06 -14.40 -5.05
C LEU A 20 -26.14 -13.90 -6.02
N TYR A 21 -26.74 -14.82 -6.79
CA TYR A 21 -27.87 -14.48 -7.65
C TYR A 21 -29.03 -13.88 -6.84
N ASP A 22 -29.43 -14.50 -5.73
CA ASP A 22 -30.51 -14.02 -4.89
C ASP A 22 -30.25 -12.64 -4.27
N LEU A 23 -29.00 -12.28 -4.01
CA LEU A 23 -28.59 -10.95 -3.53
C LEU A 23 -28.61 -9.87 -4.62
N LEU A 24 -28.33 -10.24 -5.88
CA LEU A 24 -28.15 -9.30 -6.98
C LEU A 24 -29.38 -9.16 -7.88
N LYS A 25 -30.30 -10.14 -7.87
CA LYS A 25 -31.50 -10.11 -8.70
C LYS A 25 -32.42 -8.96 -8.33
N ASN A 26 -33.08 -8.42 -9.32
CA ASN A 26 -34.19 -7.48 -9.12
C ASN A 26 -35.45 -8.25 -8.68
N ASP A 27 -36.05 -7.91 -7.54
CA ASP A 27 -37.21 -8.60 -6.96
C ASP A 27 -38.44 -8.63 -7.88
N LYS A 28 -38.56 -7.69 -8.84
CA LYS A 28 -39.71 -7.62 -9.75
C LYS A 28 -39.52 -8.46 -11.01
N THR A 29 -38.30 -8.54 -11.53
CA THR A 29 -38.01 -9.19 -12.82
C THR A 29 -37.34 -10.55 -12.67
N ASN A 30 -36.84 -10.88 -11.48
CA ASN A 30 -35.98 -12.03 -11.24
C ASN A 30 -34.76 -12.11 -12.18
N LEU A 31 -34.25 -10.96 -12.65
CA LEU A 31 -33.09 -10.88 -13.51
C LEU A 31 -31.98 -10.08 -12.82
N VAL A 32 -30.72 -10.44 -13.11
CA VAL A 32 -29.54 -9.69 -12.66
C VAL A 32 -29.18 -8.64 -13.69
N VAL A 33 -29.03 -7.38 -13.25
CA VAL A 33 -28.58 -6.26 -14.06
C VAL A 33 -27.05 -6.27 -14.13
N MET A 34 -26.47 -6.68 -15.24
CA MET A 34 -25.02 -6.86 -15.37
C MET A 34 -24.22 -5.58 -15.15
N LYS A 35 -24.73 -4.41 -15.55
CA LYS A 35 -24.09 -3.12 -15.27
C LYS A 35 -23.81 -2.89 -13.78
N GLN A 36 -24.76 -3.22 -12.91
CA GLN A 36 -24.59 -3.04 -11.47
C GLN A 36 -23.59 -4.03 -10.91
N PHE A 37 -23.66 -5.27 -11.32
CA PHE A 37 -22.74 -6.32 -10.91
C PHE A 37 -21.28 -5.99 -11.34
N LEU A 38 -21.06 -5.66 -12.62
CA LEU A 38 -19.74 -5.29 -13.12
C LEU A 38 -19.18 -4.04 -12.44
N GLN A 39 -20.05 -3.07 -12.11
CA GLN A 39 -19.61 -1.88 -11.38
C GLN A 39 -19.10 -2.23 -9.96
N LEU A 40 -19.69 -3.20 -9.28
CA LEU A 40 -19.18 -3.68 -7.97
C LEU A 40 -17.77 -4.28 -8.11
N ILE A 41 -17.57 -5.13 -9.13
CA ILE A 41 -16.26 -5.75 -9.41
C ILE A 41 -15.22 -4.66 -9.76
N ILE A 42 -15.55 -3.72 -10.64
CA ILE A 42 -14.64 -2.62 -11.02
C ILE A 42 -14.32 -1.73 -9.81
N ASN A 43 -15.31 -1.45 -8.96
CA ASN A 43 -15.11 -0.64 -7.75
C ASN A 43 -14.20 -1.33 -6.72
N SER A 44 -14.12 -2.66 -6.72
CA SER A 44 -13.15 -3.39 -5.89
C SER A 44 -11.71 -3.30 -6.40
N GLY A 45 -11.49 -2.73 -7.58
CA GLY A 45 -10.17 -2.53 -8.19
C GLY A 45 -9.80 -3.51 -9.30
N LEU A 46 -10.67 -4.45 -9.66
CA LEU A 46 -10.41 -5.36 -10.77
C LEU A 46 -10.64 -4.68 -12.12
N LYS A 47 -9.77 -4.93 -13.10
CA LYS A 47 -9.96 -4.48 -14.48
C LYS A 47 -10.83 -5.46 -15.28
N ARG A 48 -11.59 -4.95 -16.27
CA ARG A 48 -12.28 -5.82 -17.25
C ARG A 48 -11.32 -6.75 -18.02
N THR A 49 -10.08 -6.35 -18.16
CA THR A 49 -9.02 -7.12 -18.84
C THR A 49 -8.24 -8.04 -17.90
N ASP A 50 -8.70 -8.26 -16.68
CA ASP A 50 -8.06 -9.17 -15.75
C ASP A 50 -8.16 -10.61 -16.29
N PRO A 51 -7.03 -11.34 -16.47
CA PRO A 51 -7.06 -12.68 -17.00
C PRO A 51 -7.94 -13.65 -16.20
N ARG A 52 -8.09 -13.45 -14.91
CA ARG A 52 -8.92 -14.28 -14.02
C ARG A 52 -10.42 -14.07 -14.24
N LEU A 53 -10.80 -12.98 -14.90
CA LEU A 53 -12.18 -12.68 -15.32
C LEU A 53 -12.43 -12.96 -16.81
N ALA A 54 -11.44 -13.49 -17.54
CA ALA A 54 -11.55 -13.70 -18.99
C ALA A 54 -12.75 -14.59 -19.37
N PHE A 55 -12.99 -15.65 -18.61
CA PHE A 55 -14.15 -16.54 -18.84
C PHE A 55 -15.47 -15.78 -18.71
N LEU A 56 -15.64 -15.03 -17.62
CA LEU A 56 -16.83 -14.18 -17.38
C LEU A 56 -17.10 -13.26 -18.57
N PHE A 57 -16.08 -12.49 -19.00
CA PHE A 57 -16.28 -11.54 -20.10
C PHE A 57 -16.53 -12.22 -21.44
N THR A 58 -15.89 -13.36 -21.72
CA THR A 58 -16.15 -14.16 -22.94
C THR A 58 -17.61 -14.61 -22.97
N LYS A 59 -18.14 -15.14 -21.88
CA LYS A 59 -19.54 -15.58 -21.77
C LYS A 59 -20.51 -14.41 -21.92
N LEU A 60 -20.20 -13.28 -21.30
CA LEU A 60 -21.04 -12.07 -21.44
C LEU A 60 -21.08 -11.54 -22.88
N ASP A 61 -19.95 -11.61 -23.61
CA ASP A 61 -19.89 -11.26 -25.02
C ASP A 61 -20.73 -12.24 -25.86
N GLU A 62 -20.66 -13.55 -25.59
CA GLU A 62 -21.51 -14.55 -26.25
C GLU A 62 -23.01 -14.24 -26.07
N HIS A 63 -23.44 -13.94 -24.83
CA HIS A 63 -24.82 -13.58 -24.53
C HIS A 63 -25.24 -12.25 -25.20
N ALA A 64 -24.35 -11.24 -25.25
CA ALA A 64 -24.62 -9.98 -25.94
C ALA A 64 -24.82 -10.20 -27.45
N HIS A 65 -23.98 -11.02 -28.06
CA HIS A 65 -24.12 -11.38 -29.49
C HIS A 65 -25.40 -12.16 -29.80
N MET A 66 -25.78 -13.14 -28.95
CA MET A 66 -27.03 -13.90 -29.12
C MET A 66 -28.25 -12.99 -29.01
N LYS A 67 -28.26 -12.05 -28.07
CA LYS A 67 -29.32 -11.08 -27.88
C LYS A 67 -29.41 -10.15 -29.10
N ALA A 68 -28.30 -9.61 -29.57
CA ALA A 68 -28.26 -8.76 -30.75
C ALA A 68 -28.78 -9.46 -32.04
N ALA A 69 -28.51 -10.76 -32.16
CA ALA A 69 -28.99 -11.58 -33.28
C ALA A 69 -30.52 -11.85 -33.23
N SER A 70 -31.08 -11.91 -32.01
CA SER A 70 -32.53 -12.16 -31.79
C SER A 70 -33.39 -10.91 -31.89
N GLU A 71 -32.87 -9.75 -31.53
CA GLU A 71 -33.54 -8.46 -31.62
C GLU A 71 -33.05 -7.76 -32.89
N GLN A 72 -33.85 -7.75 -33.98
CA GLN A 72 -33.57 -6.97 -35.22
C GLN A 72 -33.54 -5.44 -35.02
N SER A 73 -33.22 -4.96 -33.84
CA SER A 73 -33.20 -3.55 -33.48
C SER A 73 -31.82 -2.94 -33.66
N LEU A 74 -31.76 -1.90 -34.50
CA LEU A 74 -30.64 -1.00 -34.79
C LEU A 74 -30.26 -0.08 -33.59
N HIS A 75 -30.65 -0.41 -32.37
CA HIS A 75 -30.33 0.39 -31.18
C HIS A 75 -29.18 -0.17 -30.39
N ASP A 76 -28.31 0.72 -29.93
CA ASP A 76 -27.02 0.63 -29.23
C ASP A 76 -27.04 -0.13 -27.86
N ASP A 77 -28.10 -0.92 -27.57
CA ASP A 77 -28.29 -1.69 -26.34
C ASP A 77 -27.61 -3.10 -26.34
N SER A 78 -26.82 -3.39 -27.37
CA SER A 78 -26.10 -4.66 -27.54
C SER A 78 -24.78 -4.72 -26.76
N THR A 79 -24.58 -3.83 -25.78
CA THR A 79 -23.39 -3.84 -24.92
C THR A 79 -23.59 -4.77 -23.73
N ILE A 80 -22.49 -5.38 -23.24
CA ILE A 80 -22.46 -6.21 -22.02
C ILE A 80 -23.19 -5.51 -20.85
N ASP A 81 -23.04 -4.20 -20.73
CA ASP A 81 -23.63 -3.39 -19.66
C ASP A 81 -25.19 -3.37 -19.71
N GLY A 82 -25.79 -3.60 -20.86
CA GLY A 82 -27.25 -3.68 -21.05
C GLY A 82 -27.86 -5.08 -20.83
N LEU A 83 -27.05 -6.08 -20.50
CA LEU A 83 -27.53 -7.44 -20.30
C LEU A 83 -28.35 -7.59 -19.00
N LEU A 84 -29.44 -8.35 -19.14
CA LEU A 84 -30.26 -8.85 -18.03
C LEU A 84 -30.22 -10.37 -18.09
N LEU A 85 -29.65 -11.02 -17.09
CA LEU A 85 -29.43 -12.47 -17.10
C LEU A 85 -30.40 -13.19 -16.16
N SER A 86 -30.89 -14.35 -16.63
CA SER A 86 -31.59 -15.32 -15.79
C SER A 86 -30.65 -15.94 -14.77
N LYS A 87 -31.19 -16.78 -13.84
CA LYS A 87 -30.37 -17.49 -12.86
C LYS A 87 -29.38 -18.43 -13.54
N GLU A 88 -29.85 -19.21 -14.49
CA GLU A 88 -29.04 -20.18 -15.21
C GLU A 88 -27.91 -19.50 -16.01
N ASP A 89 -28.24 -18.45 -16.77
CA ASP A 89 -27.26 -17.70 -17.57
C ASP A 89 -26.23 -16.98 -16.68
N PHE A 90 -26.68 -16.42 -15.56
CA PHE A 90 -25.79 -15.75 -14.61
C PHE A 90 -24.78 -16.71 -13.99
N ILE A 91 -25.23 -17.89 -13.55
CA ILE A 91 -24.36 -18.92 -12.99
C ILE A 91 -23.38 -19.44 -14.06
N ASP A 92 -23.84 -19.69 -15.30
CA ASP A 92 -22.97 -20.13 -16.41
C ASP A 92 -21.87 -19.09 -16.71
N CYS A 93 -22.16 -17.80 -16.58
CA CYS A 93 -21.17 -16.75 -16.80
C CYS A 93 -20.09 -16.67 -15.71
N ILE A 94 -20.41 -17.04 -14.46
CA ILE A 94 -19.56 -16.72 -13.29
C ILE A 94 -18.80 -17.95 -12.76
N HIS A 95 -19.27 -19.17 -13.01
CA HIS A 95 -18.84 -20.36 -12.28
C HIS A 95 -17.31 -20.58 -12.27
N GLU A 96 -16.57 -20.28 -13.36
CA GLU A 96 -15.11 -20.39 -13.41
C GLU A 96 -14.39 -19.21 -12.73
N SER A 97 -15.06 -18.07 -12.59
CA SER A 97 -14.51 -16.86 -11.96
C SER A 97 -15.08 -16.64 -10.55
N CYS A 98 -15.78 -17.61 -9.98
CA CYS A 98 -16.55 -17.44 -8.74
C CYS A 98 -15.67 -17.01 -7.57
N GLU A 99 -14.49 -17.57 -7.40
CA GLU A 99 -13.58 -17.28 -6.29
C GLU A 99 -13.19 -15.79 -6.24
N ILE A 100 -12.67 -15.25 -7.36
CA ILE A 100 -12.26 -13.84 -7.43
C ILE A 100 -13.46 -12.88 -7.34
N VAL A 101 -14.64 -13.29 -7.85
CA VAL A 101 -15.87 -12.52 -7.72
C VAL A 101 -16.30 -12.43 -6.26
N PHE A 102 -16.24 -13.53 -5.49
CA PHE A 102 -16.55 -13.51 -4.06
C PHE A 102 -15.55 -12.65 -3.29
N GLN A 103 -14.25 -12.81 -3.50
CA GLN A 103 -13.24 -11.97 -2.87
C GLN A 103 -13.49 -10.48 -3.12
N ALA A 104 -13.89 -10.12 -4.36
CA ALA A 104 -14.23 -8.75 -4.72
C ALA A 104 -15.45 -8.21 -3.96
N LEU A 105 -16.50 -9.02 -3.82
CA LEU A 105 -17.77 -8.61 -3.19
C LEU A 105 -17.69 -8.60 -1.66
N GLU A 106 -16.94 -9.52 -1.07
CA GLU A 106 -16.71 -9.59 0.38
C GLU A 106 -15.66 -8.58 0.85
N GLY A 107 -14.91 -7.98 -0.09
CA GLY A 107 -13.84 -7.03 0.19
C GLY A 107 -12.66 -7.70 0.89
N GLU A 108 -12.33 -8.94 0.50
CA GLU A 108 -11.23 -9.72 1.07
C GLU A 108 -9.88 -9.43 0.41
N PHE A 109 -9.83 -8.51 -0.55
CA PHE A 109 -8.57 -8.02 -1.10
C PHE A 109 -7.74 -7.28 -0.07
N ILE A 110 -6.42 -7.21 -0.30
CA ILE A 110 -5.45 -6.55 0.59
C ILE A 110 -5.82 -5.09 0.89
N ILE A 111 -6.54 -4.44 -0.03
CA ILE A 111 -7.13 -3.11 0.17
C ILE A 111 -8.66 -3.24 0.09
N PRO A 112 -9.35 -3.52 1.21
CA PRO A 112 -10.79 -3.75 1.23
C PRO A 112 -11.61 -2.55 0.73
N GLU A 113 -11.19 -1.34 1.08
CA GLU A 113 -11.84 -0.08 0.69
C GLU A 113 -11.02 0.60 -0.42
N PHE A 114 -11.09 0.03 -1.63
CA PHE A 114 -10.21 0.44 -2.73
C PHE A 114 -10.48 1.87 -3.23
N GLN A 115 -11.73 2.33 -3.28
CA GLN A 115 -12.07 3.66 -3.77
C GLN A 115 -11.55 4.81 -2.89
N PRO A 116 -11.65 4.77 -1.55
CA PRO A 116 -10.99 5.70 -0.64
C PRO A 116 -9.45 5.74 -0.81
N PHE A 117 -8.81 4.59 -1.01
CA PHE A 117 -7.39 4.50 -1.31
C PHE A 117 -7.06 5.22 -2.62
N VAL A 118 -7.79 4.92 -3.72
CA VAL A 118 -7.64 5.56 -5.02
C VAL A 118 -7.79 7.08 -4.94
N ALA A 119 -8.78 7.58 -4.18
CA ALA A 119 -8.97 9.02 -4.00
C ALA A 119 -7.74 9.70 -3.38
N LYS A 120 -7.10 9.08 -2.39
CA LYS A 120 -5.86 9.60 -1.77
C LYS A 120 -4.68 9.56 -2.74
N ILE A 121 -4.53 8.48 -3.54
CA ILE A 121 -3.50 8.40 -4.60
C ILE A 121 -3.69 9.49 -5.66
N LYS A 122 -4.94 9.77 -6.06
CA LYS A 122 -5.26 10.88 -7.00
C LYS A 122 -4.82 12.23 -6.44
N ASN A 123 -5.08 12.50 -5.18
CA ASN A 123 -4.67 13.76 -4.54
C ASN A 123 -3.14 13.93 -4.58
N ILE A 124 -2.38 12.89 -4.21
CA ILE A 124 -0.91 12.91 -4.28
C ILE A 124 -0.44 13.12 -5.73
N PHE A 125 -1.07 12.44 -6.70
CA PHE A 125 -0.75 12.58 -8.12
C PHE A 125 -0.96 14.02 -8.61
N ASP A 126 -2.08 14.66 -8.22
CA ASP A 126 -2.42 16.03 -8.62
C ASP A 126 -1.49 17.06 -7.95
N ASP A 127 -1.12 16.87 -6.69
CA ASP A 127 -0.13 17.72 -6.00
C ASP A 127 1.24 17.65 -6.69
N CYS A 128 1.64 16.47 -7.18
CA CYS A 128 2.91 16.29 -7.91
C CYS A 128 2.93 16.94 -9.29
N LYS A 129 1.77 17.21 -9.92
CA LYS A 129 1.70 17.96 -11.20
C LYS A 129 2.29 19.36 -11.10
N LEU A 130 2.25 19.96 -9.92
CA LEU A 130 2.76 21.32 -9.67
C LEU A 130 4.29 21.38 -9.69
N VAL A 131 4.97 20.24 -9.66
CA VAL A 131 6.44 20.17 -9.70
C VAL A 131 6.89 20.29 -11.16
N THR A 132 7.61 21.36 -11.47
CA THR A 132 8.08 21.66 -12.83
C THR A 132 9.60 21.66 -12.97
N SER A 133 10.33 21.37 -11.90
CA SER A 133 11.80 21.31 -11.89
C SER A 133 12.31 20.01 -12.51
N GLY A 134 13.61 19.97 -12.75
CA GLY A 134 14.30 18.83 -13.34
C GLY A 134 14.56 18.97 -14.84
N LYS A 135 15.40 18.08 -15.37
CA LYS A 135 15.83 18.04 -16.77
C LYS A 135 15.70 16.62 -17.31
N VAL A 136 15.17 16.47 -18.52
CA VAL A 136 15.14 15.18 -19.21
C VAL A 136 16.57 14.72 -19.51
N ALA A 137 16.86 13.42 -19.36
CA ALA A 137 18.17 12.87 -19.71
C ALA A 137 18.48 13.10 -21.18
N ASP A 138 19.67 13.58 -21.48
CA ASP A 138 20.05 14.02 -22.84
C ASP A 138 21.32 13.36 -23.37
N TYR A 139 21.88 12.36 -22.68
CA TYR A 139 23.09 11.67 -23.10
C TYR A 139 22.90 10.77 -24.35
N ILE A 140 21.66 10.39 -24.66
CA ILE A 140 21.27 9.74 -25.93
C ILE A 140 20.02 10.43 -26.52
N PRO A 141 19.91 10.49 -27.87
CA PRO A 141 18.79 11.19 -28.52
C PRO A 141 17.39 10.65 -28.16
N GLN A 142 17.28 9.35 -27.91
CA GLN A 142 15.98 8.69 -27.61
C GLN A 142 15.41 9.17 -26.26
N LEU A 143 16.24 9.41 -25.27
CA LEU A 143 15.84 9.99 -23.99
C LEU A 143 15.58 11.49 -24.13
N ALA A 144 16.46 12.22 -24.83
CA ALA A 144 16.35 13.67 -25.03
C ALA A 144 15.04 14.11 -25.72
N ARG A 145 14.44 13.23 -26.53
CA ARG A 145 13.18 13.50 -27.25
C ARG A 145 11.92 13.31 -26.40
N MET A 146 12.05 12.77 -25.19
CA MET A 146 10.88 12.52 -24.32
C MET A 146 10.24 13.84 -23.91
N ASN A 147 8.90 13.88 -23.99
CA ASN A 147 8.15 15.04 -23.55
C ASN A 147 8.27 15.23 -22.02
N PRO A 148 8.81 16.36 -21.52
CA PRO A 148 8.99 16.60 -20.10
C PRO A 148 7.68 16.72 -19.32
N ASN A 149 6.55 16.90 -19.99
CA ASN A 149 5.23 17.02 -19.35
C ASN A 149 4.58 15.67 -19.03
N TYR A 150 5.11 14.56 -19.54
CA TYR A 150 4.54 13.24 -19.22
C TYR A 150 4.60 12.97 -17.72
N TRP A 151 3.47 12.49 -17.22
CA TRP A 151 3.30 12.12 -15.83
C TRP A 151 2.30 10.98 -15.69
N GLY A 152 2.74 9.82 -15.24
CA GLY A 152 1.93 8.62 -15.08
C GLY A 152 2.26 7.86 -13.81
N VAL A 153 1.24 7.32 -13.17
CA VAL A 153 1.35 6.42 -12.01
C VAL A 153 0.39 5.25 -12.20
N SER A 154 0.88 4.04 -12.00
CA SER A 154 0.06 2.84 -11.97
C SER A 154 0.38 2.02 -10.73
N VAL A 155 -0.66 1.44 -10.13
CA VAL A 155 -0.62 0.61 -8.93
C VAL A 155 -1.18 -0.77 -9.28
N CYS A 156 -0.55 -1.83 -8.77
CA CYS A 156 -1.05 -3.19 -8.76
C CYS A 156 -0.85 -3.77 -7.36
N THR A 157 -1.89 -4.27 -6.70
CA THR A 157 -1.77 -4.96 -5.42
C THR A 157 -1.32 -6.40 -5.58
N VAL A 158 -0.91 -7.05 -4.50
CA VAL A 158 -0.46 -8.45 -4.51
C VAL A 158 -1.57 -9.44 -4.87
N ASP A 159 -2.82 -9.02 -4.82
CA ASP A 159 -4.01 -9.77 -5.22
C ASP A 159 -4.66 -9.26 -6.52
N GLY A 160 -3.98 -8.31 -7.21
CA GLY A 160 -4.33 -7.88 -8.56
C GLY A 160 -5.31 -6.72 -8.67
N GLN A 161 -5.61 -5.98 -7.59
CA GLN A 161 -6.35 -4.72 -7.71
C GLN A 161 -5.49 -3.68 -8.46
N ARG A 162 -6.09 -2.94 -9.41
CA ARG A 162 -5.38 -2.07 -10.34
C ARG A 162 -5.93 -0.64 -10.33
N PHE A 163 -5.03 0.32 -10.35
CA PHE A 163 -5.36 1.72 -10.60
C PHE A 163 -4.28 2.39 -11.43
N SER A 164 -4.70 3.18 -12.42
CA SER A 164 -3.79 3.91 -13.31
C SER A 164 -4.28 5.34 -13.52
N ILE A 165 -3.37 6.32 -13.53
CA ILE A 165 -3.69 7.73 -13.71
C ILE A 165 -2.58 8.44 -14.50
N GLY A 166 -2.97 9.32 -15.42
CA GLY A 166 -2.06 10.07 -16.28
C GLY A 166 -1.57 9.27 -17.50
N ASP A 167 -0.35 9.51 -17.94
CA ASP A 167 0.25 8.98 -19.16
C ASP A 167 0.74 7.53 -19.01
N THR A 168 -0.11 6.63 -18.52
CA THR A 168 0.28 5.28 -18.08
C THR A 168 0.50 4.29 -19.20
N LYS A 169 0.01 4.56 -20.41
CA LYS A 169 0.09 3.66 -21.57
C LYS A 169 1.25 3.96 -22.52
N ILE A 170 1.94 5.08 -22.31
CA ILE A 170 3.08 5.48 -23.14
C ILE A 170 4.26 4.57 -22.83
N PRO A 171 4.89 3.93 -23.85
CA PRO A 171 6.08 3.11 -23.64
C PRO A 171 7.32 3.95 -23.30
N PHE A 172 8.15 3.43 -22.42
CA PHE A 172 9.47 3.95 -22.09
C PHE A 172 10.43 2.82 -21.72
N CYS A 173 11.73 3.05 -21.91
CA CYS A 173 12.74 2.04 -21.61
C CYS A 173 12.96 1.89 -20.09
N LEU A 174 13.16 0.64 -19.65
CA LEU A 174 13.47 0.32 -18.23
C LEU A 174 14.75 0.98 -17.76
N GLN A 175 15.76 1.07 -18.62
CA GLN A 175 17.06 1.58 -18.23
C GLN A 175 17.61 0.86 -16.97
N SER A 176 18.09 1.59 -15.98
CA SER A 176 18.59 1.00 -14.73
C SER A 176 17.53 0.28 -13.89
N SER A 177 16.24 0.41 -14.20
CA SER A 177 15.20 -0.38 -13.52
C SER A 177 15.17 -1.84 -13.95
N SER A 178 15.90 -2.23 -15.01
CA SER A 178 16.16 -3.62 -15.38
C SER A 178 17.11 -4.35 -14.42
N LYS A 179 17.99 -3.63 -13.72
CA LYS A 179 19.03 -4.22 -12.86
C LYS A 179 18.49 -5.15 -11.76
N PRO A 180 17.49 -4.76 -10.93
CA PRO A 180 16.93 -5.65 -9.94
C PRO A 180 16.25 -6.87 -10.57
N LEU A 181 15.63 -6.72 -11.75
CA LEU A 181 14.97 -7.83 -12.44
C LEU A 181 15.99 -8.86 -12.94
N ASN A 182 17.09 -8.39 -13.55
CA ASN A 182 18.21 -9.24 -13.97
C ASN A 182 18.84 -9.96 -12.78
N TYR A 183 19.02 -9.27 -11.67
CA TYR A 183 19.56 -9.87 -10.44
C TYR A 183 18.62 -10.91 -9.85
N ALA A 184 17.32 -10.66 -9.83
CA ALA A 184 16.32 -11.62 -9.39
C ALA A 184 16.34 -12.88 -10.27
N LEU A 185 16.46 -12.74 -11.61
CA LEU A 185 16.58 -13.87 -12.54
C LEU A 185 17.88 -14.65 -12.34
N ALA A 186 19.00 -13.96 -12.15
CA ALA A 186 20.27 -14.63 -11.86
C ALA A 186 20.20 -15.44 -10.55
N GLN A 187 19.57 -14.90 -9.51
CA GLN A 187 19.33 -15.61 -8.25
C GLN A 187 18.31 -16.75 -8.37
N ASN A 188 17.39 -16.66 -9.31
CA ASN A 188 16.41 -17.70 -9.57
C ASN A 188 17.01 -18.88 -10.35
N ASP A 189 17.98 -18.60 -11.22
CA ASP A 189 18.69 -19.58 -12.04
C ASP A 189 19.86 -20.25 -11.31
N LEU A 190 20.48 -19.53 -10.39
CA LEU A 190 21.67 -19.91 -9.63
C LEU A 190 21.41 -19.75 -8.13
N THR A 191 22.31 -20.26 -7.30
CA THR A 191 22.26 -19.97 -5.85
C THR A 191 22.73 -18.55 -5.53
N ALA A 192 22.33 -18.05 -4.35
CA ALA A 192 22.80 -16.75 -3.87
C ALA A 192 24.34 -16.71 -3.77
N GLU A 193 24.96 -17.79 -3.32
CA GLU A 193 26.41 -17.94 -3.18
C GLU A 193 27.11 -17.85 -4.54
N GLU A 194 26.59 -18.51 -5.57
CA GLU A 194 27.13 -18.46 -6.92
C GLU A 194 27.07 -17.06 -7.50
N VAL A 195 25.94 -16.37 -7.36
CA VAL A 195 25.81 -14.98 -7.82
C VAL A 195 26.77 -14.05 -7.06
N HIS A 196 26.85 -14.21 -5.72
CA HIS A 196 27.71 -13.37 -4.88
C HIS A 196 29.19 -13.80 -4.90
N ALA A 197 29.54 -14.86 -5.61
CA ALA A 197 30.93 -15.08 -6.03
C ALA A 197 31.43 -13.99 -6.99
N HIS A 198 30.54 -13.34 -7.76
CA HIS A 198 30.84 -12.38 -8.81
C HIS A 198 30.45 -10.93 -8.48
N VAL A 199 29.52 -10.69 -7.56
CA VAL A 199 29.01 -9.35 -7.19
C VAL A 199 28.77 -9.27 -5.69
N GLY A 200 29.09 -8.13 -5.07
CA GLY A 200 28.88 -7.86 -3.65
C GLY A 200 27.42 -7.50 -3.30
N GLN A 201 27.25 -7.06 -2.06
CA GLN A 201 25.93 -6.76 -1.47
C GLN A 201 25.91 -5.38 -0.80
N GLU A 202 27.02 -4.63 -0.83
CA GLU A 202 27.18 -3.43 -0.05
C GLU A 202 27.01 -2.16 -0.91
N PRO A 203 26.46 -1.07 -0.37
CA PRO A 203 26.52 0.24 -1.00
C PRO A 203 27.97 0.63 -1.33
N SER A 204 28.23 1.19 -2.51
CA SER A 204 29.57 1.55 -2.92
C SER A 204 30.14 2.76 -2.16
N GLY A 205 29.27 3.63 -1.61
CA GLY A 205 29.66 4.94 -1.09
C GLY A 205 30.26 5.88 -2.15
N ARG A 206 30.13 5.53 -3.44
CA ARG A 206 30.70 6.20 -4.61
C ARG A 206 29.68 6.29 -5.73
N SER A 207 29.98 7.07 -6.78
CA SER A 207 29.10 7.20 -7.93
C SER A 207 28.83 5.84 -8.61
N PHE A 208 27.59 5.63 -9.09
CA PHE A 208 27.12 4.37 -9.69
C PHE A 208 27.88 3.91 -10.95
N ASN A 209 28.65 4.80 -11.58
CA ASN A 209 29.47 4.54 -12.77
C ASN A 209 30.99 4.71 -12.53
N GLU A 210 31.40 4.72 -11.26
CA GLU A 210 32.83 4.83 -10.92
C GLU A 210 33.58 3.51 -11.20
N LEU A 211 34.83 3.63 -11.65
CA LEU A 211 35.76 2.49 -11.86
C LEU A 211 36.33 2.05 -10.51
N SER A 212 35.49 1.34 -9.72
CA SER A 212 35.89 0.82 -8.41
C SER A 212 35.32 -0.57 -8.15
N LEU A 213 36.10 -1.40 -7.50
CA LEU A 213 35.72 -2.70 -6.98
C LEU A 213 35.90 -2.71 -5.46
N ASP A 214 35.25 -3.65 -4.78
CA ASP A 214 35.41 -3.85 -3.36
C ASP A 214 36.81 -4.47 -3.02
N TYR A 215 37.05 -4.69 -1.76
CA TYR A 215 38.32 -5.30 -1.29
C TYR A 215 38.52 -6.75 -1.78
N ASN A 216 37.44 -7.44 -2.20
CA ASN A 216 37.49 -8.77 -2.82
C ASN A 216 37.61 -8.72 -4.34
N LYS A 217 37.83 -7.54 -4.94
CA LYS A 217 37.89 -7.28 -6.36
C LYS A 217 36.57 -7.57 -7.09
N LYS A 218 35.44 -7.40 -6.43
CA LYS A 218 34.09 -7.55 -7.00
C LYS A 218 33.40 -6.19 -7.08
N PRO A 219 32.43 -6.01 -8.00
CA PRO A 219 31.51 -4.87 -7.94
C PRO A 219 30.77 -4.86 -6.61
N HIS A 220 30.57 -3.68 -6.01
CA HIS A 220 29.98 -3.54 -4.68
C HIS A 220 28.57 -4.12 -4.55
N ASN A 221 27.72 -3.95 -5.57
CA ASN A 221 26.36 -4.47 -5.60
C ASN A 221 25.79 -4.51 -7.02
N PRO A 222 24.70 -5.27 -7.30
CA PRO A 222 24.11 -5.40 -8.64
C PRO A 222 23.33 -4.17 -9.13
N MET A 223 23.13 -3.13 -8.30
CA MET A 223 22.34 -1.94 -8.65
C MET A 223 23.20 -0.83 -9.30
N ILE A 224 24.53 -0.91 -9.24
CA ILE A 224 25.47 -0.08 -9.97
C ILE A 224 25.85 -0.72 -11.32
N ASN A 225 26.41 0.06 -12.26
CA ASN A 225 26.69 -0.44 -13.61
C ASN A 225 27.63 -1.65 -13.62
N ALA A 226 28.74 -1.59 -12.88
CA ALA A 226 29.69 -2.70 -12.79
C ALA A 226 29.01 -4.00 -12.31
N GLY A 227 28.24 -3.92 -11.23
CA GLY A 227 27.54 -5.10 -10.68
C GLY A 227 26.44 -5.62 -11.59
N ALA A 228 25.73 -4.73 -12.28
CA ALA A 228 24.72 -5.14 -13.24
C ALA A 228 25.32 -5.86 -14.45
N ILE A 229 26.44 -5.37 -14.98
CA ILE A 229 27.17 -6.05 -16.05
C ILE A 229 27.67 -7.43 -15.58
N ALA A 230 28.23 -7.52 -14.38
CA ALA A 230 28.61 -8.80 -13.77
C ALA A 230 27.42 -9.75 -13.63
N THR A 231 26.27 -9.27 -13.15
CA THR A 231 25.04 -10.06 -13.03
C THR A 231 24.55 -10.57 -14.38
N VAL A 232 24.54 -9.71 -15.41
CA VAL A 232 24.12 -10.10 -16.78
C VAL A 232 25.03 -11.17 -17.35
N SER A 233 26.33 -11.19 -17.02
CA SER A 233 27.24 -12.25 -17.46
C SER A 233 26.85 -13.64 -16.96
N LEU A 234 26.09 -13.74 -15.87
CA LEU A 234 25.65 -14.98 -15.26
C LEU A 234 24.38 -15.57 -15.91
N LEU A 235 23.57 -14.73 -16.59
CA LEU A 235 22.29 -15.17 -17.17
C LEU A 235 22.51 -16.12 -18.34
N LYS A 236 22.23 -17.41 -18.15
CA LYS A 236 22.30 -18.46 -19.19
C LYS A 236 23.58 -18.38 -20.05
N THR A 237 24.75 -18.22 -19.42
CA THR A 237 26.03 -17.91 -20.06
C THR A 237 26.43 -18.89 -21.18
N SER A 238 26.01 -20.17 -21.12
CA SER A 238 26.25 -21.18 -22.13
C SER A 238 25.35 -21.06 -23.36
N TRP A 239 24.29 -20.26 -23.32
CA TRP A 239 23.34 -20.12 -24.42
C TRP A 239 23.84 -19.08 -25.44
N LYS A 240 23.28 -19.15 -26.67
CA LYS A 240 23.52 -18.13 -27.68
C LYS A 240 22.86 -16.83 -27.30
N MET A 241 23.41 -15.72 -27.78
CA MET A 241 22.96 -14.37 -27.44
C MET A 241 21.45 -14.13 -27.66
N ALA A 242 20.93 -14.60 -28.80
CA ALA A 242 19.51 -14.48 -29.11
C ALA A 242 18.64 -15.21 -28.07
N ASP A 243 19.00 -16.45 -27.74
CA ASP A 243 18.26 -17.28 -26.79
C ASP A 243 18.31 -16.69 -25.37
N ARG A 244 19.44 -16.05 -25.00
CA ARG A 244 19.57 -15.31 -23.71
C ARG A 244 18.64 -14.12 -23.63
N PHE A 245 18.55 -13.33 -24.69
CA PHE A 245 17.66 -12.17 -24.76
C PHE A 245 16.18 -12.61 -24.74
N ASP A 246 15.84 -13.64 -25.53
CA ASP A 246 14.48 -14.19 -25.57
C ASP A 246 14.07 -14.74 -24.20
N TYR A 247 14.97 -15.46 -23.51
CA TYR A 247 14.72 -15.94 -22.16
C TYR A 247 14.37 -14.78 -21.20
N VAL A 248 15.23 -13.77 -21.10
CA VAL A 248 14.98 -12.65 -20.17
C VAL A 248 13.72 -11.87 -20.56
N SER A 249 13.49 -11.65 -21.85
CA SER A 249 12.29 -10.97 -22.34
C SER A 249 11.00 -11.72 -21.99
N ASN A 250 11.02 -13.04 -22.08
CA ASN A 250 9.89 -13.89 -21.71
C ASN A 250 9.65 -13.87 -20.19
N GLU A 251 10.71 -13.93 -19.38
CA GLU A 251 10.57 -13.82 -17.93
C GLU A 251 9.99 -12.44 -17.53
N TYR A 252 10.39 -11.36 -18.19
CA TYR A 252 9.79 -10.04 -17.96
C TYR A 252 8.30 -10.00 -18.33
N LYS A 253 7.88 -10.66 -19.42
CA LYS A 253 6.47 -10.79 -19.80
C LYS A 253 5.69 -11.60 -18.76
N ARG A 254 6.28 -12.67 -18.22
CA ARG A 254 5.68 -13.45 -17.13
C ARG A 254 5.51 -12.61 -15.86
N MET A 255 6.54 -11.83 -15.47
CA MET A 255 6.44 -10.89 -14.35
C MET A 255 5.39 -9.81 -14.57
N ALA A 256 5.17 -9.40 -15.83
CA ALA A 256 4.16 -8.41 -16.22
C ALA A 256 2.75 -8.99 -16.39
N GLY A 257 2.55 -10.30 -16.15
CA GLY A 257 1.26 -10.96 -16.34
C GLY A 257 0.77 -10.94 -17.78
N GLY A 258 1.69 -10.98 -18.75
CA GLY A 258 1.37 -10.90 -20.19
C GLY A 258 1.07 -9.49 -20.70
N GLU A 259 1.14 -8.45 -19.85
CA GLU A 259 1.00 -7.06 -20.29
C GLU A 259 2.22 -6.59 -21.12
N PHE A 260 2.13 -5.39 -21.68
CA PHE A 260 3.10 -4.85 -22.62
C PHE A 260 4.54 -4.89 -22.11
N VAL A 261 5.39 -5.63 -22.81
CA VAL A 261 6.84 -5.62 -22.72
C VAL A 261 7.39 -5.59 -24.15
N GLY A 262 8.03 -4.48 -24.52
CA GLY A 262 8.57 -4.20 -25.84
C GLY A 262 10.09 -4.12 -25.85
N PHE A 263 10.64 -3.68 -26.99
CA PHE A 263 12.08 -3.47 -27.16
C PHE A 263 12.37 -2.30 -28.10
N SER A 264 13.20 -1.37 -27.67
CA SER A 264 13.64 -0.24 -28.48
C SER A 264 15.03 -0.50 -29.08
N ASN A 265 15.08 -0.96 -30.33
CA ASN A 265 16.36 -1.16 -31.03
C ASN A 265 17.14 0.15 -31.21
N SER A 266 16.45 1.29 -31.40
CA SER A 266 17.12 2.58 -31.52
C SER A 266 17.81 3.02 -30.23
N THR A 267 17.18 2.76 -29.08
CA THR A 267 17.79 3.01 -27.77
C THR A 267 19.01 2.09 -27.56
N PHE A 268 18.88 0.80 -27.86
CA PHE A 268 19.99 -0.17 -27.78
C PHE A 268 21.20 0.28 -28.60
N LEU A 269 21.01 0.68 -29.85
CA LEU A 269 22.12 1.16 -30.70
C LEU A 269 22.79 2.40 -30.11
N SER A 270 22.02 3.38 -29.64
CA SER A 270 22.58 4.59 -29.04
C SER A 270 23.29 4.32 -27.71
N GLU A 271 22.74 3.45 -26.85
CA GLU A 271 23.40 3.02 -25.61
C GLU A 271 24.75 2.37 -25.89
N ARG A 272 24.81 1.50 -26.89
CA ARG A 272 26.04 0.83 -27.28
C ARG A 272 27.09 1.81 -27.87
N ASP A 273 26.65 2.76 -28.70
CA ASP A 273 27.53 3.73 -29.36
C ASP A 273 28.13 4.75 -28.39
N THR A 274 27.47 5.02 -27.25
CA THR A 274 27.93 5.98 -26.22
C THR A 274 28.51 5.29 -24.96
N ALA A 275 28.88 4.00 -25.06
CA ALA A 275 29.12 3.16 -23.89
C ALA A 275 30.60 3.11 -23.42
N ASP A 276 31.47 4.05 -23.79
CA ASP A 276 32.91 4.04 -23.45
C ASP A 276 33.19 3.71 -21.97
N ARG A 277 32.42 4.31 -21.07
CA ARG A 277 32.55 4.05 -19.63
C ARG A 277 32.20 2.61 -19.25
N ASN A 278 31.18 2.02 -19.86
CA ASN A 278 30.78 0.65 -19.60
C ASN A 278 31.76 -0.36 -20.19
N PHE A 279 32.35 -0.06 -21.34
CA PHE A 279 33.47 -0.84 -21.89
C PHE A 279 34.69 -0.78 -20.97
N ALA A 280 35.06 0.39 -20.49
CA ALA A 280 36.16 0.56 -19.52
C ALA A 280 35.93 -0.23 -18.24
N LEU A 281 34.71 -0.17 -17.67
CA LEU A 281 34.31 -1.01 -16.54
C LEU A 281 34.40 -2.51 -16.86
N GLY A 282 33.95 -2.92 -18.04
CA GLY A 282 33.99 -4.29 -18.49
C GLY A 282 35.40 -4.85 -18.57
N TYR A 283 36.34 -4.11 -19.18
CA TYR A 283 37.75 -4.52 -19.26
C TYR A 283 38.42 -4.55 -17.89
N TYR A 284 38.13 -3.57 -17.02
CA TYR A 284 38.66 -3.54 -15.66
C TYR A 284 38.16 -4.74 -14.82
N MET A 285 36.90 -5.12 -14.97
CA MET A 285 36.35 -6.31 -14.34
C MET A 285 36.92 -7.60 -14.91
N GLN A 286 37.16 -7.66 -16.22
CA GLN A 286 37.77 -8.82 -16.88
C GLN A 286 39.21 -9.05 -16.39
N GLU A 287 40.01 -7.98 -16.27
CA GLU A 287 41.36 -8.03 -15.68
C GLU A 287 41.34 -8.62 -14.27
N ASN A 288 40.32 -8.25 -13.45
CA ASN A 288 40.16 -8.72 -12.08
C ASN A 288 39.41 -10.05 -11.97
N LYS A 289 39.11 -10.74 -13.08
CA LYS A 289 38.46 -12.06 -13.15
C LYS A 289 37.07 -12.08 -12.49
N VAL A 290 36.30 -11.00 -12.64
CA VAL A 290 34.94 -10.90 -12.09
C VAL A 290 33.95 -11.81 -12.81
N PHE A 291 34.13 -11.99 -14.13
CA PHE A 291 33.22 -12.79 -14.97
C PHE A 291 33.47 -14.30 -14.85
N PRO A 292 32.45 -15.15 -15.09
CA PRO A 292 32.66 -16.58 -15.26
C PRO A 292 33.54 -16.88 -16.49
N ASP A 293 34.29 -17.99 -16.46
CA ASP A 293 35.32 -18.34 -17.46
C ASP A 293 34.82 -18.39 -18.90
N ASN A 294 33.54 -18.76 -19.12
CA ASN A 294 32.90 -18.88 -20.42
C ASN A 294 32.20 -17.58 -20.87
N ALA A 295 32.19 -16.52 -20.08
CA ALA A 295 31.56 -15.25 -20.44
C ALA A 295 32.43 -14.49 -21.45
N LYS A 296 31.82 -14.00 -22.52
CA LYS A 296 32.45 -13.12 -23.49
C LYS A 296 32.02 -11.67 -23.20
N LEU A 297 33.00 -10.81 -22.96
CA LEU A 297 32.76 -9.43 -22.55
C LEU A 297 31.84 -8.68 -23.53
N GLN A 298 32.09 -8.78 -24.83
CA GLN A 298 31.32 -8.07 -25.85
C GLN A 298 29.84 -8.52 -25.82
N GLU A 299 29.60 -9.86 -25.79
CA GLU A 299 28.23 -10.40 -25.72
C GLU A 299 27.53 -9.99 -24.40
N THR A 300 28.27 -9.93 -23.29
CA THR A 300 27.75 -9.49 -21.99
C THR A 300 27.31 -8.04 -22.02
N LEU A 301 28.14 -7.14 -22.60
CA LEU A 301 27.82 -5.74 -22.71
C LEU A 301 26.65 -5.49 -23.67
N ASP A 302 26.61 -6.19 -24.82
CA ASP A 302 25.49 -6.09 -25.75
C ASP A 302 24.18 -6.53 -25.11
N LEU A 303 24.16 -7.64 -24.34
CA LEU A 303 22.98 -8.07 -23.58
C LEU A 303 22.60 -7.02 -22.51
N TYR A 304 23.57 -6.46 -21.79
CA TYR A 304 23.30 -5.42 -20.80
C TYR A 304 22.63 -4.19 -21.43
N PHE A 305 23.10 -3.72 -22.60
CA PHE A 305 22.46 -2.61 -23.31
C PHE A 305 21.08 -2.97 -23.85
N GLN A 306 20.90 -4.20 -24.35
CA GLN A 306 19.58 -4.69 -24.77
C GLN A 306 18.59 -4.66 -23.60
N LEU A 307 18.97 -5.15 -22.42
CA LEU A 307 18.09 -5.21 -21.25
C LEU A 307 17.80 -3.80 -20.68
N CYS A 308 18.69 -2.83 -20.83
CA CYS A 308 18.38 -1.42 -20.56
C CYS A 308 17.35 -0.83 -21.54
N SER A 309 17.28 -1.37 -22.76
CA SER A 309 16.43 -0.90 -23.86
C SER A 309 15.10 -1.64 -23.98
N VAL A 310 14.80 -2.56 -23.06
CA VAL A 310 13.45 -3.16 -22.93
C VAL A 310 12.46 -2.07 -22.56
N GLU A 311 11.33 -2.04 -23.25
CA GLU A 311 10.25 -1.08 -23.03
C GLU A 311 9.14 -1.68 -22.18
N VAL A 312 8.65 -0.87 -21.27
CA VAL A 312 7.42 -1.10 -20.49
C VAL A 312 6.57 0.16 -20.52
N ASN A 313 5.35 0.07 -20.01
CA ASN A 313 4.56 1.24 -19.63
C ASN A 313 4.28 1.22 -18.12
N CYS A 314 3.62 2.24 -17.55
CA CYS A 314 3.34 2.25 -16.11
C CYS A 314 2.47 1.06 -15.70
N GLU A 315 1.57 0.59 -16.56
CA GLU A 315 0.65 -0.50 -16.24
C GLU A 315 1.39 -1.82 -16.08
N SER A 316 2.18 -2.22 -17.07
CA SER A 316 3.01 -3.43 -16.98
C SER A 316 4.11 -3.33 -15.92
N GLY A 317 4.73 -2.14 -15.77
CA GLY A 317 5.73 -1.88 -14.73
C GLY A 317 5.17 -2.04 -13.31
N SER A 318 3.89 -1.68 -13.09
CA SER A 318 3.25 -1.87 -11.78
C SER A 318 3.00 -3.35 -11.47
N VAL A 319 2.69 -4.17 -12.47
CA VAL A 319 2.55 -5.64 -12.28
C VAL A 319 3.90 -6.28 -11.99
N ILE A 320 4.96 -5.90 -12.72
CA ILE A 320 6.33 -6.35 -12.43
C ILE A 320 6.72 -6.03 -10.97
N ALA A 321 6.48 -4.78 -10.53
CA ALA A 321 6.74 -4.40 -9.16
C ALA A 321 5.87 -5.14 -8.14
N ALA A 322 4.61 -5.46 -8.49
CA ALA A 322 3.70 -6.24 -7.66
C ALA A 322 4.11 -7.73 -7.58
N THR A 323 4.66 -8.30 -8.65
CA THR A 323 5.27 -9.63 -8.63
C THR A 323 6.41 -9.70 -7.62
N LEU A 324 7.24 -8.64 -7.52
CA LEU A 324 8.23 -8.53 -6.45
C LEU A 324 7.58 -8.33 -5.07
N ALA A 325 6.50 -7.55 -4.97
CA ALA A 325 5.79 -7.35 -3.70
C ALA A 325 5.14 -8.63 -3.18
N SER A 326 4.74 -9.53 -4.08
CA SER A 326 4.06 -10.80 -3.82
C SER A 326 5.02 -11.99 -3.62
N GLY A 327 6.32 -11.73 -3.40
CA GLY A 327 7.31 -12.81 -3.22
C GLY A 327 7.60 -13.62 -4.47
N GLY A 328 7.35 -13.06 -5.67
CA GLY A 328 7.65 -13.66 -6.96
C GLY A 328 6.44 -14.30 -7.67
N ILE A 329 5.25 -14.22 -7.08
CA ILE A 329 3.99 -14.65 -7.71
C ILE A 329 3.41 -13.46 -8.50
N CYS A 330 3.11 -13.66 -9.77
CA CYS A 330 2.42 -12.64 -10.56
C CYS A 330 0.96 -12.50 -10.10
N PRO A 331 0.52 -11.32 -9.63
CA PRO A 331 -0.80 -11.18 -9.01
C PRO A 331 -1.98 -11.32 -9.99
N THR A 332 -1.76 -11.16 -11.28
CA THR A 332 -2.82 -11.24 -12.30
C THR A 332 -2.94 -12.65 -12.93
N THR A 333 -1.88 -13.47 -12.86
CA THR A 333 -1.91 -14.83 -13.42
C THR A 333 -1.82 -15.92 -12.34
N GLY A 334 -1.38 -15.58 -11.13
CA GLY A 334 -1.10 -16.55 -10.06
C GLY A 334 0.18 -17.37 -10.29
N GLU A 335 0.94 -17.08 -11.35
CA GLU A 335 2.13 -17.83 -11.70
C GLU A 335 3.32 -17.50 -10.81
N GLN A 336 4.00 -18.52 -10.27
CA GLN A 336 5.28 -18.35 -9.56
C GLN A 336 6.39 -18.13 -10.61
N VAL A 337 6.84 -16.88 -10.76
CA VAL A 337 7.88 -16.50 -11.73
C VAL A 337 9.26 -16.50 -11.10
N LEU A 338 9.37 -16.04 -9.86
CA LEU A 338 10.62 -15.95 -9.11
C LEU A 338 10.49 -16.66 -7.77
N SER A 339 11.58 -17.22 -7.26
CA SER A 339 11.63 -17.76 -5.91
C SER A 339 11.52 -16.66 -4.86
N SER A 340 10.91 -16.96 -3.73
CA SER A 340 10.77 -16.00 -2.62
C SER A 340 12.12 -15.52 -2.08
N GLU A 341 13.15 -16.37 -2.15
CA GLU A 341 14.51 -16.02 -1.75
C GLU A 341 15.15 -15.01 -2.71
N ALA A 342 15.06 -15.22 -4.02
CA ALA A 342 15.54 -14.27 -5.03
C ALA A 342 14.87 -12.91 -4.87
N VAL A 343 13.57 -12.90 -4.61
CA VAL A 343 12.82 -11.64 -4.36
C VAL A 343 13.26 -10.97 -3.08
N ARG A 344 13.38 -11.70 -1.96
CA ARG A 344 13.85 -11.14 -0.68
C ARG A 344 15.21 -10.45 -0.84
N ASN A 345 16.15 -11.12 -1.50
CA ASN A 345 17.49 -10.60 -1.72
C ASN A 345 17.47 -9.36 -2.64
N THR A 346 16.63 -9.39 -3.67
CA THR A 346 16.44 -8.26 -4.61
C THR A 346 15.85 -7.05 -3.89
N LEU A 347 14.80 -7.21 -3.12
CA LEU A 347 14.18 -6.10 -2.36
C LEU A 347 15.14 -5.50 -1.33
N SER A 348 15.98 -6.32 -0.69
CA SER A 348 17.01 -5.85 0.25
C SER A 348 18.01 -4.92 -0.45
N LEU A 349 18.48 -5.29 -1.64
CA LEU A 349 19.40 -4.44 -2.42
C LEU A 349 18.72 -3.25 -3.07
N MET A 350 17.45 -3.36 -3.49
CA MET A 350 16.67 -2.20 -3.92
C MET A 350 16.51 -1.17 -2.79
N HIS A 351 16.32 -1.62 -1.55
CA HIS A 351 16.20 -0.73 -0.39
C HIS A 351 17.49 0.03 -0.10
N SER A 352 18.65 -0.63 -0.15
CA SER A 352 19.94 -0.04 0.20
C SER A 352 20.64 0.70 -0.93
N CYS A 353 20.42 0.29 -2.20
CA CYS A 353 21.24 0.72 -3.36
C CYS A 353 20.41 1.15 -4.59
N GLY A 354 19.05 1.21 -4.49
CA GLY A 354 18.19 1.32 -5.67
C GLY A 354 18.06 2.71 -6.29
N MET A 355 18.40 3.78 -5.57
CA MET A 355 18.09 5.17 -5.94
C MET A 355 19.35 6.02 -6.21
N TYR A 356 20.36 5.41 -6.84
CA TYR A 356 21.66 6.04 -7.08
C TYR A 356 22.26 6.62 -5.79
N ASP A 357 22.90 7.80 -5.87
CA ASP A 357 23.51 8.46 -4.71
C ASP A 357 22.48 9.00 -3.70
N TYR A 358 21.18 8.91 -4.02
CA TYR A 358 20.06 9.23 -3.12
C TYR A 358 19.58 8.05 -2.28
N SER A 359 20.12 6.84 -2.47
CA SER A 359 19.61 5.61 -1.85
C SER A 359 19.49 5.68 -0.32
N GLY A 360 20.52 6.20 0.37
CA GLY A 360 20.49 6.36 1.82
C GLY A 360 19.41 7.34 2.32
N GLN A 361 19.28 8.49 1.62
CA GLN A 361 18.22 9.45 1.95
C GLN A 361 16.83 8.91 1.63
N PHE A 362 16.69 8.17 0.54
CA PHE A 362 15.43 7.54 0.17
C PHE A 362 15.01 6.47 1.19
N ALA A 363 15.94 5.61 1.62
CA ALA A 363 15.70 4.63 2.68
C ALA A 363 15.27 5.30 4.00
N PHE A 364 15.85 6.47 4.34
CA PHE A 364 15.48 7.23 5.54
C PHE A 364 14.11 7.92 5.42
N LYS A 365 13.81 8.54 4.26
CA LYS A 365 12.59 9.35 4.09
C LYS A 365 11.37 8.53 3.69
N VAL A 366 11.57 7.53 2.82
CA VAL A 366 10.50 6.71 2.21
C VAL A 366 10.47 5.32 2.82
N GLY A 367 11.63 4.71 3.08
CA GLY A 367 11.76 3.44 3.78
C GLY A 367 11.20 2.24 3.02
N LEU A 368 11.12 2.29 1.70
CA LEU A 368 10.60 1.23 0.83
C LEU A 368 11.65 0.83 -0.21
N PRO A 369 11.67 -0.44 -0.66
CA PRO A 369 12.47 -0.86 -1.80
C PRO A 369 12.02 -0.14 -3.07
N ALA A 370 12.99 0.43 -3.80
CA ALA A 370 12.72 1.11 -5.06
C ALA A 370 13.89 1.02 -6.02
N LYS A 371 13.63 1.16 -7.32
CA LYS A 371 14.68 1.32 -8.33
C LYS A 371 14.35 2.42 -9.32
N SER A 372 15.27 3.34 -9.46
CA SER A 372 15.21 4.45 -10.41
C SER A 372 15.91 4.13 -11.73
N GLY A 373 15.36 4.69 -12.81
CA GLY A 373 15.95 4.64 -14.15
C GLY A 373 15.96 6.02 -14.81
N VAL A 374 16.99 6.32 -15.59
CA VAL A 374 17.18 7.63 -16.24
C VAL A 374 16.13 7.96 -17.32
N SER A 375 15.25 7.04 -17.67
CA SER A 375 14.01 7.31 -18.43
C SER A 375 12.95 8.07 -17.63
N GLY A 376 13.17 8.27 -16.33
CA GLY A 376 12.22 8.88 -15.39
C GLY A 376 11.32 7.88 -14.67
N ILE A 377 11.59 6.58 -14.81
CA ILE A 377 10.87 5.51 -14.11
C ILE A 377 11.35 5.37 -12.67
N ILE A 378 10.42 5.09 -11.75
CA ILE A 378 10.70 4.51 -10.44
C ILE A 378 9.79 3.29 -10.26
N LEU A 379 10.38 2.12 -10.10
CA LEU A 379 9.68 0.93 -9.60
C LEU A 379 9.74 0.95 -8.08
N LEU A 380 8.60 1.13 -7.43
CA LEU A 380 8.46 1.15 -5.97
C LEU A 380 7.70 -0.10 -5.51
N VAL A 381 8.20 -0.75 -4.49
CA VAL A 381 7.59 -1.94 -3.91
C VAL A 381 7.16 -1.68 -2.48
N VAL A 382 5.89 -1.91 -2.19
CA VAL A 382 5.37 -2.00 -0.82
C VAL A 382 5.22 -3.49 -0.51
N PRO A 383 6.17 -4.12 0.20
CA PRO A 383 6.21 -5.56 0.38
C PRO A 383 4.90 -6.11 0.97
N ASN A 384 4.40 -7.21 0.40
CA ASN A 384 3.14 -7.88 0.77
C ASN A 384 1.88 -7.01 0.59
N VAL A 385 1.96 -5.89 -0.15
CA VAL A 385 0.81 -5.01 -0.38
C VAL A 385 0.64 -4.69 -1.86
N MET A 386 1.64 -4.04 -2.50
CA MET A 386 1.52 -3.61 -3.89
C MET A 386 2.85 -3.26 -4.54
N GLY A 387 2.86 -3.27 -5.86
CA GLY A 387 3.86 -2.62 -6.71
C GLY A 387 3.31 -1.32 -7.30
N ILE A 388 4.16 -0.32 -7.42
CA ILE A 388 3.84 0.97 -8.03
C ILE A 388 4.89 1.28 -9.09
N CYS A 389 4.43 1.58 -10.30
CA CYS A 389 5.27 2.15 -11.36
C CYS A 389 4.94 3.63 -11.51
N ILE A 390 5.95 4.46 -11.34
CA ILE A 390 5.87 5.91 -11.40
C ILE A 390 6.75 6.36 -12.55
N TRP A 391 6.27 7.23 -13.42
CA TRP A 391 7.02 7.70 -14.56
C TRP A 391 6.82 9.18 -14.84
N SER A 392 7.93 9.91 -14.87
CA SER A 392 8.03 11.29 -15.36
C SER A 392 9.46 11.58 -15.81
N PRO A 393 9.69 11.97 -17.07
CA PRO A 393 11.03 12.11 -17.66
C PRO A 393 11.96 13.11 -16.97
N PRO A 394 11.52 14.27 -16.41
CA PRO A 394 12.43 15.21 -15.74
C PRO A 394 13.10 14.61 -14.50
N LEU A 395 14.42 14.67 -14.47
CA LEU A 395 15.31 14.14 -13.44
C LEU A 395 15.90 15.26 -12.59
N ASP A 396 16.22 14.93 -11.34
CA ASP A 396 17.05 15.75 -10.46
C ASP A 396 18.55 15.62 -10.79
N GLU A 397 19.42 16.32 -10.06
CA GLU A 397 20.87 16.28 -10.24
C GLU A 397 21.48 14.89 -9.94
N LEU A 398 20.77 14.03 -9.20
CA LEU A 398 21.17 12.67 -8.86
C LEU A 398 20.61 11.61 -9.82
N GLY A 399 19.87 12.04 -10.86
CA GLY A 399 19.32 11.16 -11.91
C GLY A 399 18.00 10.49 -11.58
N ASN A 400 17.29 10.94 -10.55
CA ASN A 400 15.99 10.41 -10.16
C ASN A 400 14.84 11.30 -10.66
N SER A 401 13.69 10.72 -11.02
CA SER A 401 12.51 11.47 -11.40
C SER A 401 12.06 12.41 -10.28
N VAL A 402 12.03 13.73 -10.55
CA VAL A 402 11.68 14.74 -9.54
C VAL A 402 10.26 14.54 -9.02
N LYS A 403 9.27 14.37 -9.93
CA LYS A 403 7.88 14.07 -9.55
C LYS A 403 7.78 12.72 -8.85
N GLY A 404 8.56 11.73 -9.32
CA GLY A 404 8.58 10.39 -8.74
C GLY A 404 9.07 10.37 -7.29
N ILE A 405 10.17 11.07 -6.96
CA ILE A 405 10.65 11.21 -5.58
C ILE A 405 9.59 11.89 -4.72
N ARG A 406 9.01 13.02 -5.19
CA ARG A 406 7.98 13.73 -4.46
C ARG A 406 6.76 12.85 -4.17
N PHE A 407 6.31 12.08 -5.17
CA PHE A 407 5.22 11.13 -5.00
C PHE A 407 5.53 10.07 -3.93
N CYS A 408 6.72 9.49 -3.93
CA CYS A 408 7.13 8.50 -2.93
C CYS A 408 7.18 9.09 -1.51
N GLU A 409 7.69 10.31 -1.35
CA GLU A 409 7.73 11.00 -0.05
C GLU A 409 6.31 11.32 0.46
N ASP A 410 5.41 11.78 -0.42
CA ASP A 410 4.03 12.12 -0.03
C ASP A 410 3.19 10.86 0.21
N LEU A 411 3.46 9.76 -0.51
CA LEU A 411 2.84 8.46 -0.27
C LEU A 411 3.03 8.01 1.18
N VAL A 412 4.25 8.00 1.69
CA VAL A 412 4.54 7.56 3.07
C VAL A 412 4.16 8.58 4.13
N LYS A 413 3.87 9.84 3.77
CA LYS A 413 3.26 10.82 4.67
C LYS A 413 1.77 10.54 4.89
N VAL A 414 1.07 10.14 3.82
CA VAL A 414 -0.38 9.84 3.85
C VAL A 414 -0.64 8.44 4.38
N PHE A 415 0.12 7.44 3.90
CA PHE A 415 -0.07 6.03 4.22
C PHE A 415 0.98 5.50 5.19
N SER A 416 0.60 4.51 6.00
CA SER A 416 1.51 3.82 6.93
C SER A 416 2.31 2.72 6.22
N PHE A 417 3.12 3.10 5.22
CA PHE A 417 3.91 2.15 4.42
C PHE A 417 5.41 2.16 4.71
N HIS A 418 5.92 3.18 5.40
CA HIS A 418 7.33 3.19 5.77
C HIS A 418 7.66 1.98 6.65
N ASN A 419 8.74 1.24 6.34
CA ASN A 419 9.12 -0.01 7.04
C ASN A 419 9.18 0.12 8.57
N TYR A 420 9.44 1.32 9.08
CA TYR A 420 9.54 1.61 10.51
C TYR A 420 8.32 2.37 11.07
N ASP A 421 7.22 2.49 10.31
CA ASP A 421 5.99 3.07 10.85
C ASP A 421 5.42 2.20 11.97
N CYS A 422 5.06 2.82 13.09
CA CYS A 422 4.46 2.10 14.21
C CYS A 422 2.98 1.83 13.95
N LEU A 423 2.64 0.58 13.67
CA LEU A 423 1.26 0.16 13.38
C LEU A 423 0.30 0.29 14.59
N ARG A 424 0.81 0.52 15.79
CA ARG A 424 0.00 0.72 17.01
C ARG A 424 -0.41 2.17 17.24
N ASN A 425 0.31 3.15 16.66
CA ASN A 425 0.07 4.60 16.81
C ASN A 425 -0.29 5.27 15.47
N THR A 426 -1.12 4.62 14.66
CA THR A 426 -1.48 5.06 13.31
C THR A 426 -2.49 6.21 13.25
N ASN A 427 -2.85 6.83 14.35
CA ASN A 427 -3.88 7.90 14.42
C ASN A 427 -3.62 9.12 13.51
N LYS A 428 -2.49 9.17 12.77
CA LYS A 428 -2.15 10.24 11.84
C LYS A 428 -1.98 9.80 10.38
N LYS A 429 -1.79 8.50 10.10
CA LYS A 429 -1.60 7.97 8.75
C LYS A 429 -2.68 6.93 8.44
N TYR A 430 -3.11 6.89 7.18
CA TYR A 430 -4.10 5.93 6.71
C TYR A 430 -3.43 4.57 6.43
N ASP A 431 -3.98 3.49 6.98
CA ASP A 431 -3.59 2.12 6.64
C ASP A 431 -4.67 1.50 5.75
N PRO A 432 -4.47 1.40 4.42
CA PRO A 432 -5.51 0.94 3.51
C PRO A 432 -5.82 -0.56 3.63
N ARG A 433 -5.00 -1.34 4.34
CA ARG A 433 -5.23 -2.77 4.63
C ARG A 433 -6.30 -3.01 5.67
N ARG A 434 -6.75 -1.95 6.37
CA ARG A 434 -7.74 -2.02 7.45
C ARG A 434 -9.03 -1.36 7.00
N ARG A 435 -10.17 -2.02 7.25
CA ARG A 435 -11.48 -1.39 7.07
C ARG A 435 -11.66 -0.29 8.11
N GLU A 436 -12.01 0.91 7.68
CA GLU A 436 -12.21 2.07 8.57
C GLU A 436 -13.35 1.81 9.57
N VAL A 437 -14.43 1.19 9.11
CA VAL A 437 -15.58 0.76 9.93
C VAL A 437 -15.18 -0.30 10.97
N GLN A 438 -14.34 -1.27 10.62
CA GLN A 438 -13.85 -2.27 11.59
C GLN A 438 -12.94 -1.65 12.63
N HIS A 439 -12.14 -0.64 12.27
CA HIS A 439 -11.26 0.01 13.23
C HIS A 439 -12.07 0.81 14.25
N GLN A 440 -13.07 1.59 13.84
CA GLN A 440 -13.96 2.32 14.74
C GLN A 440 -14.82 1.36 15.56
N SER A 441 -15.44 0.36 14.94
CA SER A 441 -16.26 -0.63 15.65
C SER A 441 -15.45 -1.42 16.68
N ASN A 442 -14.25 -1.87 16.34
CA ASN A 442 -13.35 -2.56 17.28
C ASN A 442 -12.89 -1.65 18.42
N GLN A 443 -12.68 -0.36 18.17
CA GLN A 443 -12.35 0.60 19.22
C GLN A 443 -13.54 0.83 20.16
N VAL A 444 -14.76 0.97 19.64
CA VAL A 444 -15.98 1.09 20.46
C VAL A 444 -16.18 -0.18 21.30
N VAL A 445 -16.08 -1.36 20.69
CA VAL A 445 -16.17 -2.63 21.41
C VAL A 445 -15.10 -2.72 22.50
N ALA A 446 -13.85 -2.38 22.21
CA ALA A 446 -12.76 -2.37 23.19
C ALA A 446 -12.99 -1.36 24.32
N LEU A 447 -13.53 -0.18 24.03
CA LEU A 447 -13.93 0.83 25.01
C LEU A 447 -15.02 0.30 25.94
N LEU A 448 -16.07 -0.28 25.37
CA LEU A 448 -17.19 -0.85 26.10
C LEU A 448 -16.77 -2.03 26.99
N PHE A 449 -15.94 -2.94 26.46
CA PHE A 449 -15.35 -4.03 27.22
C PHE A 449 -14.47 -3.54 28.38
N SER A 450 -13.66 -2.50 28.14
CA SER A 450 -12.83 -1.89 29.20
C SER A 450 -13.71 -1.27 30.30
N ALA A 451 -14.83 -0.65 29.93
CA ALA A 451 -15.77 -0.10 30.90
C ALA A 451 -16.47 -1.20 31.69
N ALA A 452 -16.88 -2.30 31.05
CA ALA A 452 -17.49 -3.45 31.69
C ALA A 452 -16.52 -4.17 32.65
N ASN A 453 -15.22 -4.17 32.35
CA ASN A 453 -14.19 -4.78 33.20
C ASN A 453 -13.61 -3.84 34.27
N GLY A 454 -14.01 -2.57 34.28
CA GLY A 454 -13.50 -1.58 35.24
C GLY A 454 -12.09 -1.09 34.97
N ASP A 455 -11.58 -1.25 33.72
CA ASP A 455 -10.24 -0.82 33.35
C ASP A 455 -10.17 0.67 33.01
N VAL A 456 -10.06 1.50 34.03
CA VAL A 456 -9.90 2.96 33.92
C VAL A 456 -8.66 3.33 33.11
N SER A 457 -7.60 2.51 33.16
CA SER A 457 -6.34 2.80 32.45
C SER A 457 -6.50 2.62 30.94
N ALA A 458 -7.25 1.62 30.48
CA ALA A 458 -7.59 1.45 29.08
C ALA A 458 -8.46 2.61 28.57
N ILE A 459 -9.50 3.01 29.33
CA ILE A 459 -10.39 4.13 28.96
C ILE A 459 -9.60 5.44 28.90
N ARG A 460 -8.68 5.67 29.83
CA ARG A 460 -7.78 6.83 29.79
C ARG A 460 -6.92 6.84 28.53
N ARG A 461 -6.39 5.69 28.11
CA ARG A 461 -5.63 5.58 26.85
C ARG A 461 -6.49 5.94 25.64
N PHE A 462 -7.72 5.43 25.53
CA PHE A 462 -8.63 5.78 24.43
C PHE A 462 -8.91 7.28 24.39
N TYR A 463 -9.20 7.90 25.54
CA TYR A 463 -9.42 9.35 25.63
C TYR A 463 -8.20 10.17 25.22
N LEU A 464 -7.00 9.82 25.67
CA LEU A 464 -5.74 10.47 25.31
C LEU A 464 -5.36 10.29 23.84
N GLN A 465 -5.83 9.21 23.21
CA GLN A 465 -5.68 8.96 21.78
C GLN A 465 -6.65 9.77 20.91
N GLY A 466 -7.53 10.58 21.53
CA GLY A 466 -8.50 11.42 20.83
C GLY A 466 -9.77 10.68 20.43
N MET A 467 -10.01 9.45 20.95
CA MET A 467 -11.25 8.74 20.74
C MET A 467 -12.40 9.43 21.48
N ASP A 468 -13.54 9.55 20.81
CA ASP A 468 -14.78 9.98 21.46
C ASP A 468 -15.31 8.85 22.35
N VAL A 469 -15.10 8.96 23.66
CA VAL A 469 -15.53 7.97 24.66
C VAL A 469 -17.03 8.00 24.96
N SER A 470 -17.81 8.89 24.30
CA SER A 470 -19.28 8.93 24.36
C SER A 470 -19.94 8.01 23.33
N GLN A 471 -19.17 7.40 22.42
CA GLN A 471 -19.70 6.48 21.42
C GLN A 471 -20.42 5.31 22.03
N SER A 472 -21.44 4.83 21.32
CA SER A 472 -22.33 3.72 21.74
C SER A 472 -22.23 2.53 20.77
N ASP A 473 -22.63 1.35 21.24
CA ASP A 473 -22.86 0.19 20.40
C ASP A 473 -24.15 0.32 19.58
N TYR A 474 -24.49 -0.78 18.86
CA TYR A 474 -25.72 -0.90 18.08
C TYR A 474 -27.00 -0.70 18.94
N ASP A 475 -26.94 -1.02 20.23
CA ASP A 475 -28.04 -0.88 21.18
C ASP A 475 -28.12 0.52 21.79
N GLY A 476 -27.24 1.44 21.40
CA GLY A 476 -27.15 2.77 21.98
C GLY A 476 -26.47 2.80 23.35
N ARG A 477 -25.87 1.68 23.80
CA ARG A 477 -25.23 1.59 25.11
C ARG A 477 -23.82 2.17 25.04
N THR A 478 -23.53 3.09 25.95
CA THR A 478 -22.23 3.75 26.09
C THR A 478 -21.37 3.09 27.17
N ALA A 479 -20.08 3.44 27.20
CA ALA A 479 -19.17 3.01 28.27
C ALA A 479 -19.72 3.31 29.67
N LEU A 480 -20.48 4.42 29.82
CA LEU A 480 -21.11 4.77 31.09
C LEU A 480 -22.26 3.82 31.50
N HIS A 481 -23.04 3.31 30.53
CA HIS A 481 -24.07 2.29 30.78
C HIS A 481 -23.42 1.01 31.31
N LEU A 482 -22.36 0.52 30.68
CA LEU A 482 -21.71 -0.73 31.09
C LEU A 482 -20.98 -0.57 32.43
N ALA A 483 -20.29 0.55 32.66
CA ALA A 483 -19.69 0.83 33.93
C ALA A 483 -20.73 0.90 35.07
N ALA A 484 -21.91 1.48 34.79
CA ALA A 484 -23.00 1.56 35.75
C ALA A 484 -23.64 0.18 36.03
N ALA A 485 -23.92 -0.62 34.99
CA ALA A 485 -24.45 -1.96 35.10
C ALA A 485 -23.54 -2.89 35.91
N GLU A 486 -22.23 -2.80 35.74
CA GLU A 486 -21.23 -3.65 36.41
C GLU A 486 -20.74 -3.06 37.75
N GLY A 487 -21.12 -1.84 38.11
CA GLY A 487 -20.77 -1.22 39.39
C GLY A 487 -19.38 -0.62 39.49
N HIS A 488 -18.80 -0.21 38.36
CA HIS A 488 -17.45 0.35 38.30
C HIS A 488 -17.41 1.88 38.53
N VAL A 489 -17.44 2.28 39.80
CA VAL A 489 -17.49 3.69 40.26
C VAL A 489 -16.35 4.54 39.68
N GLU A 490 -15.12 4.01 39.68
CA GLU A 490 -13.95 4.77 39.24
C GLU A 490 -13.98 5.04 37.71
N VAL A 491 -14.53 4.11 36.92
CA VAL A 491 -14.78 4.31 35.49
C VAL A 491 -15.84 5.39 35.30
N ALA A 492 -16.98 5.30 36.01
CA ALA A 492 -18.05 6.29 35.92
C ALA A 492 -17.55 7.69 36.31
N LYS A 493 -16.79 7.83 37.39
CA LYS A 493 -16.14 9.09 37.80
C LYS A 493 -15.24 9.65 36.71
N PHE A 494 -14.34 8.82 36.14
CA PHE A 494 -13.44 9.25 35.09
C PHE A 494 -14.19 9.76 33.86
N LEU A 495 -15.21 9.02 33.40
CA LEU A 495 -16.05 9.40 32.26
C LEU A 495 -16.81 10.71 32.50
N LEU A 496 -17.39 10.90 33.69
CA LEU A 496 -18.19 12.09 34.00
C LEU A 496 -17.33 13.31 34.36
N GLU A 497 -16.34 13.17 35.22
CA GLU A 497 -15.57 14.27 35.75
C GLU A 497 -14.43 14.73 34.80
N LYS A 498 -13.76 13.77 34.14
CA LYS A 498 -12.61 14.08 33.28
C LYS A 498 -13.00 14.16 31.81
N CYS A 499 -13.77 13.19 31.31
CA CYS A 499 -14.19 13.18 29.91
C CYS A 499 -15.45 14.01 29.65
N ARG A 500 -16.22 14.37 30.71
CA ARG A 500 -17.44 15.19 30.63
C ARG A 500 -18.49 14.62 29.67
N VAL A 501 -18.64 13.29 29.64
CA VAL A 501 -19.66 12.65 28.84
C VAL A 501 -21.07 13.00 29.36
N ASN A 502 -22.09 12.89 28.49
CA ASN A 502 -23.48 13.05 28.91
C ASN A 502 -23.82 12.05 30.03
N PRO A 503 -24.30 12.48 31.22
CA PRO A 503 -24.63 11.58 32.32
C PRO A 503 -25.92 10.77 32.09
N THR A 504 -26.79 11.17 31.14
CA THR A 504 -28.10 10.58 30.87
C THR A 504 -28.28 10.22 29.40
N PRO A 505 -27.31 9.53 28.75
CA PRO A 505 -27.55 9.00 27.43
C PRO A 505 -28.64 7.93 27.52
N LYS A 506 -29.42 7.72 26.45
CA LYS A 506 -30.48 6.72 26.40
C LYS A 506 -30.10 5.63 25.40
N ASP A 507 -30.24 4.39 25.84
CA ASP A 507 -30.13 3.23 24.95
C ASP A 507 -31.40 3.03 24.11
N ARG A 508 -31.45 2.02 23.27
CA ARG A 508 -32.62 1.70 22.41
C ARG A 508 -33.88 1.35 23.15
N TRP A 509 -33.81 1.01 24.43
CA TRP A 509 -34.95 0.75 25.32
C TRP A 509 -35.32 1.97 26.17
N ASN A 510 -34.73 3.13 25.93
CA ASN A 510 -34.86 4.37 26.70
C ASN A 510 -34.29 4.31 28.14
N PHE A 511 -33.46 3.31 28.47
CA PHE A 511 -32.77 3.26 29.75
C PHE A 511 -31.56 4.16 29.77
N THR A 512 -31.32 4.79 30.93
CA THR A 512 -30.13 5.57 31.24
C THR A 512 -29.12 4.72 32.03
N PRO A 513 -27.84 5.12 32.13
CA PRO A 513 -26.85 4.47 33.00
C PRO A 513 -27.33 4.31 34.45
N LEU A 514 -28.14 5.26 34.95
CA LEU A 514 -28.73 5.17 36.29
C LEU A 514 -29.77 4.04 36.35
N ASP A 515 -30.61 3.89 35.32
CA ASP A 515 -31.61 2.81 35.24
C ASP A 515 -30.91 1.46 35.21
N ASP A 516 -29.82 1.31 34.45
CA ASP A 516 -29.00 0.09 34.40
C ASP A 516 -28.43 -0.26 35.79
N ALA A 517 -27.88 0.72 36.50
CA ALA A 517 -27.35 0.51 37.85
C ALA A 517 -28.45 0.06 38.85
N VAL A 518 -29.65 0.63 38.75
CA VAL A 518 -30.80 0.31 39.59
C VAL A 518 -31.40 -1.07 39.24
N SER A 519 -31.62 -1.34 37.94
CA SER A 519 -32.23 -2.61 37.46
C SER A 519 -31.35 -3.79 37.81
N SER A 520 -30.05 -3.70 37.65
CA SER A 520 -29.11 -4.73 38.07
C SER A 520 -29.16 -5.03 39.56
N SER A 521 -29.54 -4.03 40.39
CA SER A 521 -29.74 -4.22 41.84
C SER A 521 -31.09 -4.90 42.18
N THR A 522 -32.08 -4.77 41.31
CA THR A 522 -33.45 -5.28 41.53
C THR A 522 -33.65 -6.74 41.08
N LEU A 523 -33.07 -7.10 39.95
CA LEU A 523 -33.05 -8.51 39.49
C LEU A 523 -32.31 -9.43 40.46
N PHE A 524 -31.36 -8.91 41.20
CA PHE A 524 -30.63 -9.65 42.24
C PHE A 524 -31.48 -10.02 43.47
N LYS A 525 -32.54 -9.28 43.76
CA LYS A 525 -33.43 -9.59 44.89
C LYS A 525 -34.27 -10.86 44.70
N LEU A 526 -34.52 -11.28 43.45
CA LEU A 526 -35.31 -12.47 43.12
C LEU A 526 -34.46 -13.79 43.10
N TYR A 527 -33.14 -13.69 42.88
CA TYR A 527 -32.23 -14.85 42.85
C TYR A 527 -31.52 -15.12 44.20
N PHE A 528 -31.79 -14.32 45.24
CA PHE A 528 -30.98 -14.17 46.46
C PHE A 528 -31.16 -15.26 47.51
N PHE A 529 -31.95 -16.30 47.29
CA PHE A 529 -32.14 -17.32 48.31
C PHE A 529 -31.08 -18.43 48.36
N PHE A 530 -30.17 -18.49 47.37
CA PHE A 530 -29.24 -19.63 47.26
C PHE A 530 -27.69 -19.32 47.33
N ILE A 531 -27.22 -18.07 47.30
CA ILE A 531 -25.75 -17.80 47.31
C ILE A 531 -25.40 -16.55 48.14
N PHE A 532 -25.57 -16.68 49.47
CA PHE A 532 -25.51 -15.52 50.40
C PHE A 532 -24.12 -14.90 50.65
N PHE A 533 -22.98 -15.56 50.43
CA PHE A 533 -21.68 -15.08 50.86
C PHE A 533 -20.78 -14.44 49.79
N PHE A 534 -20.95 -14.72 48.52
CA PHE A 534 -20.13 -14.17 47.45
C PHE A 534 -20.63 -12.84 46.91
N LEU A 535 -21.90 -12.55 47.10
CA LEU A 535 -22.67 -11.46 46.49
C LEU A 535 -22.70 -10.15 47.29
N LEU A 536 -22.36 -10.16 48.55
CA LEU A 536 -22.29 -8.95 49.38
C LEU A 536 -21.25 -7.93 48.88
N LYS A 537 -20.14 -8.39 48.34
CA LYS A 537 -19.08 -7.53 47.80
C LYS A 537 -19.47 -6.78 46.51
N ILE A 538 -20.29 -7.42 45.66
CA ILE A 538 -20.74 -6.85 44.38
C ILE A 538 -21.87 -5.83 44.59
N LYS A 539 -22.82 -6.12 45.52
CA LYS A 539 -23.94 -5.23 45.87
C LYS A 539 -23.46 -3.91 46.46
N PHE A 540 -22.40 -3.93 47.30
CA PHE A 540 -21.85 -2.72 47.93
C PHE A 540 -21.18 -1.80 46.88
N LYS A 541 -20.53 -2.34 45.86
CA LYS A 541 -19.93 -1.59 44.76
C LYS A 541 -20.99 -0.87 43.89
N ARG A 542 -22.11 -1.55 43.58
CA ARG A 542 -23.19 -0.99 42.72
C ARG A 542 -23.98 0.13 43.40
N ASN A 543 -24.24 0.03 44.71
CA ASN A 543 -24.90 1.11 45.44
C ASN A 543 -24.09 2.41 45.41
N ASN A 544 -22.77 2.31 45.48
CA ASN A 544 -21.91 3.49 45.37
C ASN A 544 -21.97 4.17 43.99
N VAL A 545 -22.21 3.42 42.90
CA VAL A 545 -22.45 3.99 41.57
C VAL A 545 -23.81 4.66 41.47
N VAL A 546 -24.87 4.04 42.01
CA VAL A 546 -26.21 4.63 42.06
C VAL A 546 -26.19 5.97 42.81
N ASP A 547 -25.56 6.00 43.99
CA ASP A 547 -25.47 7.22 44.81
C ASP A 547 -24.62 8.31 44.13
N PHE A 548 -23.58 7.90 43.42
CA PHE A 548 -22.76 8.80 42.63
C PHE A 548 -23.52 9.35 41.40
N LEU A 549 -24.19 8.51 40.63
CA LEU A 549 -24.96 8.94 39.45
C LEU A 549 -26.14 9.82 39.78
N LYS A 550 -26.80 9.62 40.95
CA LYS A 550 -27.88 10.51 41.44
C LYS A 550 -27.44 11.95 41.62
N GLN A 551 -26.17 12.23 41.92
CA GLN A 551 -25.63 13.59 42.03
C GLN A 551 -25.61 14.33 40.68
N PHE A 552 -25.57 13.62 39.56
CA PHE A 552 -25.57 14.20 38.21
C PHE A 552 -26.95 14.18 37.54
N GLY A 553 -27.93 13.41 38.08
CA GLY A 553 -29.25 13.17 37.47
C GLY A 553 -30.40 14.01 38.03
N THR A 554 -30.22 14.81 39.09
CA THR A 554 -31.23 15.76 39.57
C THR A 554 -31.01 17.12 38.89
N PRO A 555 -32.05 17.75 38.30
CA PRO A 555 -31.91 19.11 37.78
C PRO A 555 -31.76 20.05 38.98
N SER A 556 -30.55 20.39 39.33
CA SER A 556 -30.29 21.55 40.20
C SER A 556 -30.68 22.81 39.44
N THR A 557 -31.70 23.54 39.91
CA THR A 557 -32.10 24.94 39.67
C THR A 557 -31.51 25.61 38.41
N PRO A 558 -32.29 26.39 37.68
CA PRO A 558 -31.94 26.92 36.38
C PRO A 558 -30.69 27.81 36.47
N VAL A 559 -29.59 27.34 35.90
CA VAL A 559 -28.42 28.14 35.64
C VAL A 559 -28.79 29.22 34.62
N ARG A 560 -28.71 30.45 35.07
CA ARG A 560 -28.86 31.69 34.31
C ARG A 560 -28.16 31.56 32.97
N LYS A 561 -28.90 31.68 31.86
CA LYS A 561 -28.38 31.77 30.51
C LYS A 561 -27.48 33.02 30.40
N GLU A 562 -26.21 32.87 30.55
CA GLU A 562 -25.26 33.87 30.04
C GLU A 562 -25.17 33.69 28.52
N LYS A 563 -25.47 34.78 27.84
CA LYS A 563 -25.37 34.93 26.39
C LYS A 563 -23.91 34.72 25.97
N ILE A 564 -23.67 33.77 25.10
CA ILE A 564 -22.40 33.65 24.37
C ILE A 564 -22.31 34.86 23.44
N PRO A 565 -21.28 35.72 23.54
CA PRO A 565 -21.03 36.76 22.55
C PRO A 565 -20.51 36.11 21.25
N SER A 566 -21.08 36.53 20.14
CA SER A 566 -20.62 36.23 18.80
C SER A 566 -19.14 36.63 18.61
N SER A 567 -18.37 35.78 17.98
CA SER A 567 -16.95 35.94 17.66
C SER A 567 -16.61 37.27 17.02
N PRO A 568 -15.47 37.85 17.35
CA PRO A 568 -14.66 38.55 16.38
C PRO A 568 -13.33 37.81 16.12
N THR A 569 -13.05 37.65 14.85
CA THR A 569 -11.74 37.36 14.31
C THR A 569 -10.74 38.47 14.69
N GLU A 570 -9.87 38.21 15.63
CA GLU A 570 -8.65 39.01 15.78
C GLU A 570 -7.45 38.11 16.06
N LYS A 571 -6.45 38.28 15.22
CA LYS A 571 -5.13 37.68 15.32
C LYS A 571 -4.38 38.24 16.51
N ILE A 572 -4.10 37.44 17.52
CA ILE A 572 -3.20 37.82 18.61
C ILE A 572 -1.77 37.35 18.24
N PRO A 573 -0.78 38.24 18.18
CA PRO A 573 0.61 37.85 17.98
C PRO A 573 1.18 37.23 19.26
N TRP A 574 1.82 36.12 19.10
CA TRP A 574 2.48 35.35 20.15
C TRP A 574 3.76 36.08 20.58
N SER A 575 3.86 36.53 21.84
CA SER A 575 5.12 36.96 22.44
C SER A 575 5.47 36.03 23.60
N PRO A 576 6.70 35.54 23.70
CA PRO A 576 7.10 34.62 24.77
C PRO A 576 7.33 35.40 26.09
N THR A 577 6.87 34.84 27.19
CA THR A 577 7.06 35.33 28.54
C THR A 577 8.54 35.29 28.98
N PRO A 578 8.99 36.18 29.88
CA PRO A 578 10.43 36.42 30.20
C PRO A 578 11.19 35.28 30.92
N LEU A 579 10.58 34.14 31.18
CA LEU A 579 11.19 33.04 31.93
C LEU A 579 11.98 32.04 31.08
N MET A 580 11.99 32.17 29.74
CA MET A 580 12.74 31.29 28.84
C MET A 580 14.10 31.86 28.37
N GLU A 581 14.37 33.15 28.56
CA GLU A 581 15.65 33.72 28.09
C GLU A 581 16.88 33.39 28.94
N SER A 582 16.69 32.90 30.17
CA SER A 582 17.83 32.60 31.06
C SER A 582 18.48 31.20 30.82
N LYS A 583 17.89 30.34 30.02
CA LYS A 583 18.44 28.97 29.75
C LYS A 583 19.12 28.77 28.39
N ILE A 584 19.06 29.78 27.50
CA ILE A 584 19.63 29.67 26.14
C ILE A 584 21.08 30.19 26.04
N LYS A 585 21.60 30.88 27.05
CA LYS A 585 22.96 31.45 27.03
C LYS A 585 24.12 30.49 27.39
N LYS A 586 23.89 29.20 27.50
CA LYS A 586 24.97 28.24 27.91
C LYS A 586 25.50 27.33 26.81
N PHE A 587 25.10 27.49 25.55
CA PHE A 587 25.69 26.71 24.43
C PHE A 587 25.86 27.61 23.20
N ALA A 588 26.91 28.45 23.24
CA ALA A 588 27.48 29.04 22.03
C ALA A 588 28.73 28.23 21.64
N PRO A 589 28.92 27.90 20.35
CA PRO A 589 30.08 27.15 19.92
C PRO A 589 31.34 28.02 19.99
N THR A 590 32.38 27.45 20.55
CA THR A 590 33.74 27.99 20.56
C THR A 590 34.29 28.06 19.11
N THR A 591 34.84 29.18 18.75
CA THR A 591 35.57 29.46 17.50
C THR A 591 36.69 28.46 17.24
N PRO A 592 36.94 28.02 15.98
CA PRO A 592 38.04 27.12 15.67
C PRO A 592 39.40 27.85 15.73
N VAL A 593 40.35 27.19 16.36
CA VAL A 593 41.76 27.56 16.39
C VAL A 593 42.35 27.31 14.99
N PRO A 594 43.18 28.22 14.42
CA PRO A 594 43.80 28.01 13.12
C PRO A 594 44.89 26.93 13.19
N VAL A 595 44.80 25.95 12.29
CA VAL A 595 45.82 24.93 12.07
C VAL A 595 46.93 25.54 11.20
N ALA A 596 48.17 25.52 11.68
CA ALA A 596 49.37 25.92 10.95
C ALA A 596 49.65 24.94 9.80
N ALA A 597 50.07 25.46 8.65
CA ALA A 597 50.50 24.69 7.49
C ALA A 597 51.81 23.94 7.80
N PRO A 598 52.02 22.73 7.25
CA PRO A 598 53.32 22.08 7.32
C PRO A 598 54.27 22.66 6.30
N GLU A 599 55.50 22.94 6.76
CA GLU A 599 56.64 23.30 5.93
C GLU A 599 57.06 22.12 5.04
N SER A 600 57.52 22.48 3.85
CA SER A 600 58.11 21.63 2.82
C SER A 600 59.43 20.98 3.25
N GLU A 601 59.57 19.67 3.10
CA GLU A 601 60.75 18.96 2.58
C GLU A 601 60.31 17.77 1.72
#